data_d35466ceef055e8b48c0c93878ad8983
#
_entry.id   d35466ceef055e8b48c0c93878ad8983
#
_cell.length_a   1.000
_cell.length_b   1.000
_cell.length_c   1.000
_cell.angle_alpha   90.00
_cell.angle_beta   90.00
_cell.angle_gamma   90.00
#
_symmetry.space_group_name_H-M   'P 1'
#
loop_
_entity.id
_entity.type
_entity.pdbx_description
1 polymer ?
#
loop_
_entity_poly.entity_id
_entity_poly.type
_entity_poly.pdbx_seq_one_letter_code
_entity_poly.pdbx_strand_id
1 'polypeptide(L)'
;MADELPWAKLPYWVIDPPEDYSKFFAELPSIRFPSGCFALLEGTSLADSVLMLLQPFLIEHKPGRRLLFLRSSDSRRYRVPLDPKTFSSLSTISSSLAGPEICNEFLVFCGEDCVLSWYDFPSDPFYVSCSIPEDSVRLFCGVLGSSMKKESVAV
;
A
#
# COMPACT_ATOMS: atom_id res chain seq x y z
N MET A 1 -7.23 -9.67 9.81
CA MET A 1 -7.09 -10.21 11.16
C MET A 1 -5.93 -9.53 11.85
N ALA A 2 -6.20 -8.90 12.98
CA ALA A 2 -5.18 -8.10 13.70
C ALA A 2 -3.96 -8.92 14.16
N ASP A 3 -4.12 -10.22 14.24
CA ASP A 3 -3.09 -11.14 14.76
C ASP A 3 -1.96 -11.41 13.76
N GLU A 4 -2.09 -10.95 12.52
CA GLU A 4 -1.14 -11.25 11.45
C GLU A 4 -0.32 -10.02 11.03
N LEU A 5 -0.50 -8.87 11.68
CA LEU A 5 0.31 -7.70 11.38
C LEU A 5 1.72 -7.94 11.91
N PRO A 6 2.76 -7.85 11.06
CA PRO A 6 4.15 -8.12 11.46
C PRO A 6 4.63 -7.24 12.62
N TRP A 7 3.97 -6.12 12.88
CA TRP A 7 4.29 -5.21 13.97
C TRP A 7 3.19 -5.16 15.04
N ALA A 8 2.32 -6.16 15.12
CA ALA A 8 1.20 -6.17 16.07
C ALA A 8 1.62 -5.98 17.54
N LYS A 9 2.92 -6.08 17.82
CA LYS A 9 3.51 -5.86 19.15
C LYS A 9 4.06 -4.45 19.36
N LEU A 10 4.09 -3.61 18.31
CA LEU A 10 4.59 -2.25 18.37
C LEU A 10 3.43 -1.26 18.30
N PRO A 11 3.58 -0.05 18.93
CA PRO A 11 2.58 0.98 18.73
C PRO A 11 2.53 1.40 17.25
N TYR A 12 1.34 1.71 16.78
CA TYR A 12 1.09 2.14 15.40
C TYR A 12 -0.02 3.18 15.35
N TRP A 13 -0.07 3.93 14.26
CA TRP A 13 -1.20 4.79 13.94
C TRP A 13 -2.16 4.08 13.02
N VAL A 14 -3.45 4.19 13.32
CA VAL A 14 -4.54 3.79 12.42
C VAL A 14 -4.98 5.03 11.67
N ILE A 15 -5.00 4.96 10.36
CA ILE A 15 -5.33 6.09 9.50
C ILE A 15 -6.56 5.73 8.67
N ASP A 16 -7.57 6.59 8.73
CA ASP A 16 -8.78 6.39 7.96
C ASP A 16 -8.47 6.45 6.45
N PRO A 17 -9.14 5.63 5.63
CA PRO A 17 -8.90 5.65 4.19
C PRO A 17 -9.27 7.03 3.62
N PRO A 18 -8.40 7.61 2.77
CA PRO A 18 -8.72 8.88 2.12
C PRO A 18 -9.85 8.69 1.09
N GLU A 19 -10.62 9.74 0.85
CA GLU A 19 -11.63 9.73 -0.21
C GLU A 19 -10.98 9.64 -1.59
N ASP A 20 -9.83 10.28 -1.76
CA ASP A 20 -9.04 10.27 -3.00
C ASP A 20 -7.71 9.53 -2.77
N TYR A 21 -7.69 8.24 -3.07
CA TYR A 21 -6.49 7.42 -2.91
C TYR A 21 -5.39 7.74 -3.95
N SER A 22 -5.68 8.50 -4.99
CA SER A 22 -4.62 8.96 -5.90
C SER A 22 -3.63 9.88 -5.17
N LYS A 23 -4.11 10.68 -4.23
CA LYS A 23 -3.27 11.52 -3.37
C LYS A 23 -2.35 10.69 -2.48
N PHE A 24 -2.81 9.53 -2.01
CA PHE A 24 -1.99 8.62 -1.22
C PHE A 24 -0.69 8.28 -1.97
N PHE A 25 -0.81 7.89 -3.23
CA PHE A 25 0.37 7.55 -4.03
C PHE A 25 1.26 8.76 -4.31
N ALA A 26 0.68 9.92 -4.59
CA ALA A 26 1.43 11.14 -4.86
C ALA A 26 2.25 11.59 -3.64
N GLU A 27 1.67 11.47 -2.45
CA GLU A 27 2.25 11.99 -1.21
C GLU A 27 3.11 10.98 -0.45
N LEU A 28 2.98 9.68 -0.74
CA LEU A 28 3.69 8.64 -0.01
C LEU A 28 5.21 8.86 0.06
N PRO A 29 5.89 9.26 -1.04
CA PRO A 29 7.34 9.50 -0.97
C PRO A 29 7.73 10.67 -0.07
N SER A 30 6.80 11.52 0.35
CA SER A 30 7.07 12.64 1.27
C SER A 30 7.21 12.18 2.73
N ILE A 31 6.73 10.98 3.06
CA ILE A 31 6.94 10.41 4.39
C ILE A 31 8.43 10.11 4.56
N ARG A 32 8.98 10.48 5.71
CA ARG A 32 10.39 10.25 6.02
C ARG A 32 10.62 8.81 6.46
N PHE A 33 10.56 7.89 5.49
CA PHE A 33 10.96 6.52 5.74
C PHE A 33 12.48 6.41 5.85
N PRO A 34 13.00 5.44 6.63
CA PRO A 34 14.41 5.10 6.59
C PRO A 34 14.88 4.76 5.17
N SER A 35 16.17 4.90 4.89
CA SER A 35 16.74 4.54 3.60
C SER A 35 16.57 3.04 3.30
N GLY A 36 16.42 2.71 2.03
CA GLY A 36 16.26 1.31 1.60
C GLY A 36 14.86 0.74 1.76
N CYS A 37 13.85 1.59 1.99
CA CYS A 37 12.47 1.14 2.03
C CYS A 37 11.91 0.93 0.62
N PHE A 38 11.00 -0.01 0.50
CA PHE A 38 10.31 -0.32 -0.75
C PHE A 38 8.84 -0.62 -0.48
N ALA A 39 8.00 -0.43 -1.48
CA ALA A 39 6.60 -0.82 -1.44
C ALA A 39 6.41 -2.21 -2.05
N LEU A 40 5.49 -2.97 -1.48
CA LEU A 40 5.05 -4.26 -1.99
C LEU A 40 3.58 -4.13 -2.36
N LEU A 41 3.25 -4.29 -3.63
CA LEU A 41 1.89 -4.26 -4.14
C LEU A 41 1.48 -5.65 -4.60
N GLU A 42 0.29 -6.06 -4.22
CA GLU A 42 -0.30 -7.31 -4.69
C GLU A 42 -1.70 -7.04 -5.24
N GLY A 43 -2.01 -7.64 -6.38
CA GLY A 43 -3.33 -7.48 -7.00
C GLY A 43 -3.69 -8.61 -7.93
N THR A 44 -5.00 -8.78 -8.15
CA THR A 44 -5.58 -9.83 -8.99
C THR A 44 -6.37 -9.30 -10.17
N SER A 45 -6.80 -8.04 -10.13
CA SER A 45 -7.64 -7.44 -11.17
C SER A 45 -7.04 -6.12 -11.69
N LEU A 46 -5.72 -6.09 -11.85
CA LEU A 46 -4.99 -4.87 -12.18
C LEU A 46 -5.32 -4.37 -13.59
N ALA A 47 -5.51 -3.06 -13.73
CA ALA A 47 -5.69 -2.41 -15.03
C ALA A 47 -4.41 -2.51 -15.87
N ASP A 48 -4.56 -2.51 -17.20
CA ASP A 48 -3.43 -2.60 -18.12
C ASP A 48 -2.40 -1.49 -17.90
N SER A 49 -2.84 -0.27 -17.59
CA SER A 49 -1.95 0.86 -17.30
C SER A 49 -1.08 0.60 -16.07
N VAL A 50 -1.63 -0.03 -15.04
CA VAL A 50 -0.89 -0.45 -13.83
C VAL A 50 0.09 -1.55 -14.16
N LEU A 51 -0.34 -2.57 -14.91
CA LEU A 51 0.51 -3.67 -15.35
C LEU A 51 1.72 -3.16 -16.14
N MET A 52 1.51 -2.21 -17.04
CA MET A 52 2.58 -1.62 -17.84
C MET A 52 3.56 -0.82 -16.99
N LEU A 53 3.04 0.03 -16.10
CA LEU A 53 3.87 0.86 -15.22
C LEU A 53 4.74 0.02 -14.30
N LEU A 54 4.18 -1.03 -13.71
CA LEU A 54 4.84 -1.83 -12.68
C LEU A 54 5.61 -3.03 -13.22
N GLN A 55 5.55 -3.31 -14.51
CA GLN A 55 6.22 -4.48 -15.13
C GLN A 55 7.68 -4.64 -14.73
N PRO A 56 8.52 -3.57 -14.69
CA PRO A 56 9.93 -3.71 -14.28
C PRO A 56 10.12 -4.18 -12.84
N PHE A 57 9.08 -4.08 -12.01
CA PHE A 57 9.13 -4.38 -10.58
C PHE A 57 8.45 -5.70 -10.22
N LEU A 58 8.00 -6.46 -11.22
CA LEU A 58 7.31 -7.74 -11.00
C LEU A 58 8.25 -8.75 -10.34
N ILE A 59 7.83 -9.30 -9.19
CA ILE A 59 8.60 -10.35 -8.49
C ILE A 59 7.89 -11.70 -8.48
N GLU A 60 6.57 -11.73 -8.62
CA GLU A 60 5.79 -12.97 -8.63
C GLU A 60 4.54 -12.82 -9.48
N HIS A 61 4.27 -13.80 -10.32
CA HIS A 61 3.03 -13.90 -11.08
C HIS A 61 2.49 -15.34 -10.96
N LYS A 62 1.31 -15.45 -10.37
CA LYS A 62 0.55 -16.70 -10.31
C LYS A 62 -0.59 -16.63 -11.32
N PRO A 63 -0.48 -17.28 -12.49
CA PRO A 63 -1.54 -17.26 -13.49
C PRO A 63 -2.84 -17.85 -12.96
N GLY A 64 -3.96 -17.28 -13.37
CA GLY A 64 -5.27 -17.84 -13.11
C GLY A 64 -5.44 -19.20 -13.78
N ARG A 65 -6.12 -20.12 -13.11
CA ARG A 65 -6.45 -21.44 -13.66
C ARG A 65 -7.95 -21.55 -13.86
N ARG A 66 -8.32 -22.14 -14.99
CA ARG A 66 -9.70 -22.51 -15.25
C ARG A 66 -9.85 -23.99 -14.89
N LEU A 67 -10.52 -24.24 -13.76
CA LEU A 67 -10.87 -25.60 -13.32
C LEU A 67 -12.39 -25.75 -13.43
N LEU A 68 -12.85 -26.52 -14.40
CA LEU A 68 -14.28 -26.74 -14.69
C LEU A 68 -15.01 -25.39 -14.88
N PHE A 69 -15.90 -25.02 -13.95
CA PHE A 69 -16.65 -23.77 -13.99
C PHE A 69 -16.07 -22.66 -13.12
N LEU A 70 -14.95 -22.93 -12.44
CA LEU A 70 -14.29 -21.99 -11.54
C LEU A 70 -13.02 -21.44 -12.21
N ARG A 71 -12.96 -20.12 -12.30
CA ARG A 71 -11.77 -19.40 -12.78
C ARG A 71 -11.10 -18.72 -11.59
N SER A 72 -9.89 -19.13 -11.26
CA SER A 72 -9.07 -18.37 -10.32
C SER A 72 -8.47 -17.15 -11.01
N SER A 73 -8.38 -16.04 -10.29
CA SER A 73 -7.79 -14.80 -10.82
C SER A 73 -6.28 -14.90 -10.87
N ASP A 74 -5.66 -14.24 -11.84
CA ASP A 74 -4.22 -13.98 -11.83
C ASP A 74 -3.85 -13.19 -10.59
N SER A 75 -2.75 -13.56 -9.95
CA SER A 75 -2.17 -12.79 -8.85
C SER A 75 -0.78 -12.31 -9.24
N ARG A 76 -0.51 -11.04 -9.04
CA ARG A 76 0.80 -10.43 -9.29
C ARG A 76 1.27 -9.67 -8.07
N ARG A 77 2.57 -9.77 -7.81
CA ARG A 77 3.24 -9.07 -6.71
C ARG A 77 4.41 -8.27 -7.26
N TYR A 78 4.51 -7.03 -6.82
CA TYR A 78 5.52 -6.08 -7.27
C TYR A 78 6.29 -5.52 -6.08
N ARG A 79 7.61 -5.41 -6.25
CA ARG A 79 8.49 -4.71 -5.31
C ARG A 79 8.92 -3.39 -5.95
N VAL A 80 8.38 -2.29 -5.44
CA VAL A 80 8.53 -0.97 -6.06
C VAL A 80 9.36 -0.07 -5.14
N PRO A 81 10.48 0.49 -5.62
CA PRO A 81 11.22 1.49 -4.83
C PRO A 81 10.31 2.69 -4.53
N LEU A 82 10.54 3.35 -3.39
CA LEU A 82 9.80 4.56 -3.04
C LEU A 82 10.34 5.75 -3.83
N ASP A 83 10.22 5.67 -5.12
CA ASP A 83 10.66 6.67 -6.08
C ASP A 83 9.53 7.65 -6.39
N PRO A 84 9.74 8.97 -6.17
CA PRO A 84 8.71 9.97 -6.44
C PRO A 84 8.16 9.93 -7.86
N LYS A 85 9.00 9.63 -8.84
CA LYS A 85 8.59 9.57 -10.25
C LYS A 85 7.60 8.44 -10.50
N THR A 86 7.90 7.24 -10.03
CA THR A 86 7.03 6.07 -10.18
C THR A 86 5.70 6.29 -9.46
N PHE A 87 5.74 6.81 -8.24
CA PHE A 87 4.53 7.06 -7.45
C PHE A 87 3.70 8.22 -8.00
N SER A 88 4.32 9.22 -8.59
CA SER A 88 3.60 10.28 -9.30
C SER A 88 2.85 9.71 -10.52
N SER A 89 3.49 8.84 -11.28
CA SER A 89 2.84 8.15 -12.41
C SER A 89 1.69 7.27 -11.94
N LEU A 90 1.89 6.53 -10.85
CA LEU A 90 0.84 5.69 -10.26
C LEU A 90 -0.35 6.53 -9.78
N SER A 91 -0.09 7.67 -9.17
CA SER A 91 -1.13 8.63 -8.78
C SER A 91 -1.96 9.10 -9.97
N THR A 92 -1.29 9.50 -11.05
CA THR A 92 -1.98 9.97 -12.26
C THR A 92 -2.88 8.89 -12.85
N ILE A 93 -2.39 7.67 -12.95
CA ILE A 93 -3.17 6.53 -13.46
C ILE A 93 -4.35 6.23 -12.52
N SER A 94 -4.10 6.24 -11.21
CA SER A 94 -5.08 5.85 -10.19
C SER A 94 -6.30 6.75 -10.15
N SER A 95 -6.17 8.01 -10.57
CA SER A 95 -7.27 8.98 -10.53
C SER A 95 -8.48 8.57 -11.37
N SER A 96 -8.29 7.66 -12.34
CA SER A 96 -9.35 7.18 -13.23
C SER A 96 -9.71 5.70 -13.02
N LEU A 97 -9.16 5.06 -12.00
CA LEU A 97 -9.32 3.63 -11.75
C LEU A 97 -10.08 3.35 -10.44
N ALA A 98 -10.76 2.22 -10.38
CA ALA A 98 -11.26 1.68 -9.13
C ALA A 98 -10.12 1.08 -8.31
N GLY A 99 -10.28 1.03 -6.98
CA GLY A 99 -9.23 0.53 -6.09
C GLY A 99 -8.66 -0.83 -6.46
N PRO A 100 -9.50 -1.87 -6.68
CA PRO A 100 -9.00 -3.21 -7.03
C PRO A 100 -8.24 -3.27 -8.35
N GLU A 101 -8.43 -2.30 -9.24
CA GLU A 101 -7.66 -2.19 -10.49
C GLU A 101 -6.23 -1.69 -10.27
N ILE A 102 -5.92 -1.21 -9.05
CA ILE A 102 -4.60 -0.71 -8.67
C ILE A 102 -3.85 -1.73 -7.82
N CYS A 103 -4.48 -2.22 -6.76
CA CYS A 103 -3.95 -3.29 -5.90
C CYS A 103 -5.02 -3.75 -4.91
N ASN A 104 -4.80 -4.91 -4.29
CA ASN A 104 -5.59 -5.41 -3.17
C ASN A 104 -4.87 -5.17 -1.84
N GLU A 105 -3.55 -5.23 -1.85
CA GLU A 105 -2.71 -4.99 -0.69
C GLU A 105 -1.57 -4.04 -1.06
N PHE A 106 -1.28 -3.13 -0.15
CA PHE A 106 -0.17 -2.19 -0.26
C PHE A 106 0.61 -2.19 1.04
N LEU A 107 1.88 -2.57 0.99
CA LEU A 107 2.76 -2.66 2.15
C LEU A 107 4.03 -1.84 1.88
N VAL A 108 4.61 -1.28 2.94
CA VAL A 108 5.96 -0.67 2.86
C VAL A 108 6.86 -1.37 3.85
N PHE A 109 7.99 -1.83 3.38
CA PHE A 109 9.03 -2.49 4.15
C PHE A 109 10.30 -1.66 4.21
N CYS A 110 10.92 -1.62 5.38
CA CYS A 110 12.26 -1.08 5.58
C CYS A 110 13.12 -2.23 6.10
N GLY A 111 13.89 -2.84 5.20
CA GLY A 111 14.54 -4.12 5.48
C GLY A 111 13.49 -5.22 5.65
N GLU A 112 13.50 -5.88 6.79
CA GLU A 112 12.51 -6.92 7.14
C GLU A 112 11.31 -6.37 7.89
N ASP A 113 11.35 -5.09 8.29
CA ASP A 113 10.28 -4.47 9.07
C ASP A 113 9.22 -3.86 8.16
N CYS A 114 7.99 -4.30 8.33
CA CYS A 114 6.85 -3.67 7.66
C CYS A 114 6.46 -2.41 8.45
N VAL A 115 6.53 -1.26 7.81
CA VAL A 115 6.27 0.03 8.46
C VAL A 115 4.95 0.68 8.04
N LEU A 116 4.33 0.19 7.00
CA LEU A 116 2.99 0.60 6.56
C LEU A 116 2.28 -0.62 5.97
N SER A 117 0.99 -0.76 6.30
CA SER A 117 0.16 -1.79 5.67
C SER A 117 -1.24 -1.28 5.37
N TRP A 118 -1.69 -1.62 4.20
CA TRP A 118 -3.05 -1.39 3.77
C TRP A 118 -3.60 -2.66 3.14
N TYR A 119 -4.31 -3.45 3.93
CA TYR A 119 -5.04 -4.62 3.46
C TYR A 119 -6.42 -4.17 2.97
N ASP A 120 -6.97 -4.92 2.04
CA ASP A 120 -8.27 -4.58 1.44
C ASP A 120 -8.34 -3.13 0.94
N PHE A 121 -7.27 -2.75 0.21
CA PHE A 121 -7.20 -1.43 -0.42
C PHE A 121 -8.38 -1.21 -1.37
N PRO A 122 -9.04 -0.05 -1.38
CA PRO A 122 -8.82 1.13 -0.53
C PRO A 122 -9.84 1.28 0.60
N SER A 123 -10.60 0.24 0.91
CA SER A 123 -11.79 0.34 1.77
C SER A 123 -11.48 0.40 3.25
N ASP A 124 -10.48 -0.35 3.70
CA ASP A 124 -10.12 -0.45 5.10
C ASP A 124 -9.16 0.67 5.52
N PRO A 125 -9.10 1.01 6.82
CA PRO A 125 -8.03 1.85 7.35
C PRO A 125 -6.66 1.22 7.09
N PHE A 126 -5.63 2.06 7.00
CA PHE A 126 -4.27 1.59 6.91
C PHE A 126 -3.48 1.93 8.17
N TYR A 127 -2.36 1.25 8.35
CA TYR A 127 -1.58 1.29 9.57
C TYR A 127 -0.16 1.75 9.27
N VAL A 128 0.38 2.63 10.12
CA VAL A 128 1.76 3.10 10.02
C VAL A 128 2.45 2.88 11.36
N SER A 129 3.63 2.26 11.35
CA SER A 129 4.42 2.04 12.55
C SER A 129 4.83 3.35 13.20
N CYS A 130 4.75 3.42 14.54
CA CYS A 130 5.23 4.57 15.30
C CYS A 130 6.76 4.72 15.28
N SER A 131 7.50 3.81 14.60
CA SER A 131 8.93 4.01 14.29
C SER A 131 9.15 5.11 13.24
N ILE A 132 8.12 5.44 12.45
CA ILE A 132 8.16 6.56 11.51
C ILE A 132 7.91 7.86 12.28
N PRO A 133 8.62 8.97 11.98
CA PRO A 133 8.41 10.23 12.69
C PRO A 133 6.97 10.73 12.65
N GLU A 134 6.40 11.03 13.81
CA GLU A 134 5.00 11.43 13.96
C GLU A 134 4.66 12.65 13.12
N ASP A 135 5.51 13.66 13.09
CA ASP A 135 5.29 14.88 12.32
C ASP A 135 5.17 14.60 10.83
N SER A 136 5.98 13.68 10.32
CA SER A 136 5.92 13.24 8.92
C SER A 136 4.59 12.55 8.60
N VAL A 137 4.13 11.66 9.47
CA VAL A 137 2.84 10.97 9.30
C VAL A 137 1.68 11.94 9.41
N ARG A 138 1.77 12.89 10.35
CA ARG A 138 0.73 13.89 10.56
C ARG A 138 0.56 14.83 9.36
N LEU A 139 1.67 15.26 8.77
CA LEU A 139 1.65 16.06 7.53
C LEU A 139 1.02 15.27 6.37
N PHE A 140 1.39 14.03 6.23
CA PHE A 140 0.83 13.13 5.23
C PHE A 140 -0.69 12.98 5.38
N CYS A 141 -1.17 12.72 6.59
CA CYS A 141 -2.59 12.63 6.88
C CYS A 141 -3.33 13.95 6.61
N GLY A 142 -2.69 15.08 6.90
CA GLY A 142 -3.24 16.41 6.64
C GLY A 142 -3.49 16.65 5.16
N VAL A 143 -2.55 16.26 4.30
CA VAL A 143 -2.72 16.37 2.83
C VAL A 143 -3.82 15.44 2.34
N LEU A 144 -3.92 14.23 2.89
CA LEU A 144 -4.97 13.27 2.52
C LEU A 144 -6.36 13.66 3.05
N GLY A 145 -6.46 14.56 4.02
CA GLY A 145 -7.70 14.82 4.72
C GLY A 145 -8.15 13.66 5.60
N SER A 146 -7.22 12.81 6.02
CA SER A 146 -7.48 11.61 6.83
C SER A 146 -7.19 11.88 8.30
N SER A 147 -8.00 11.28 9.18
CA SER A 147 -7.72 11.29 10.62
C SER A 147 -6.76 10.17 10.98
N MET A 148 -5.96 10.40 12.01
CA MET A 148 -5.04 9.39 12.54
C MET A 148 -5.25 9.21 14.03
N LYS A 149 -5.12 7.98 14.50
CA LYS A 149 -5.26 7.61 15.90
C LYS A 149 -4.13 6.66 16.28
N LYS A 150 -3.50 6.95 17.41
CA LYS A 150 -2.46 6.07 17.95
C LYS A 150 -3.09 4.87 18.67
N GLU A 151 -2.68 3.68 18.27
CA GLU A 151 -3.05 2.44 18.93
C GLU A 151 -1.82 1.78 19.53
N SER A 152 -1.95 1.30 20.77
CA SER A 152 -0.95 0.42 21.37
C SER A 152 -1.55 -0.96 21.50
N VAL A 153 -0.75 -1.97 21.22
CA VAL A 153 -1.19 -3.33 21.50
C VAL A 153 -1.28 -3.49 23.01
N ALA A 154 -2.45 -3.90 23.49
CA ALA A 154 -2.63 -4.27 24.89
C ALA A 154 -1.72 -5.46 25.21
N VAL A 155 -0.83 -5.27 26.15
CA VAL A 155 0.07 -6.31 26.66
C VAL A 155 -0.73 -7.23 27.59
#